data_c5fa446496ff26de5621c8d75c831d16
#
_entry.id   c5fa446496ff26de5621c8d75c831d16
#
_cell.length_a   1.000
_cell.length_b   1.000
_cell.length_c   1.000
_cell.angle_alpha   90.00
_cell.angle_beta   90.00
_cell.angle_gamma   90.00
#
_symmetry.space_group_name_H-M   'P 1'
#
loop_
_entity.id
_entity.type
_entity.pdbx_description
1 polymer ?
#
loop_
_entity_poly.entity_id
_entity_poly.type
_entity_poly.pdbx_seq_one_letter_code
_entity_poly.pdbx_strand_id
1 'polypeptide(L)'
;MKRLAWWLIGIAAIVGICVGLHEITSYSARAQQSATITVGSMGSDYEVWQHIAKSQDAKKMGLTIKVKQITDGVQLNKATADGNVDVNAFQSWSYYQTYNQQNPKAKLAALGTTYLEPMGIYSKKYQSVDEIPDGATIAIADNPSQASRGLLLLQKAGLIKLAANFGVLGSVKDITSNPRHLKFGQVQNVGVN
;
A
#
# COMPACT_ATOMS: atom_id res chain seq x y z
N MET A 1 -2.93 -64.48 -31.90
CA MET A 1 -3.70 -63.53 -31.04
C MET A 1 -2.91 -62.94 -29.87
N LYS A 2 -2.14 -63.72 -29.11
CA LYS A 2 -1.36 -63.23 -27.95
C LYS A 2 -0.32 -62.14 -28.29
N ARG A 3 0.36 -62.21 -29.43
CA ARG A 3 1.40 -61.21 -29.84
C ARG A 3 0.81 -59.83 -30.18
N LEU A 4 -0.40 -59.78 -30.75
CA LEU A 4 -1.06 -58.51 -31.10
C LEU A 4 -1.50 -57.74 -29.84
N ALA A 5 -1.91 -58.41 -28.78
CA ALA A 5 -2.29 -57.83 -27.51
C ALA A 5 -1.12 -57.14 -26.81
N TRP A 6 0.08 -57.66 -26.89
CA TRP A 6 1.29 -57.06 -26.30
C TRP A 6 1.73 -55.78 -27.03
N TRP A 7 1.52 -55.71 -28.34
CA TRP A 7 1.78 -54.48 -29.13
C TRP A 7 0.82 -53.36 -28.79
N LEU A 8 -0.47 -53.66 -28.57
CA LEU A 8 -1.46 -52.69 -28.17
C LEU A 8 -1.22 -52.11 -26.77
N ILE A 9 -0.76 -52.97 -25.82
CA ILE A 9 -0.38 -52.50 -24.47
C ILE A 9 0.86 -51.60 -24.54
N GLY A 10 1.87 -51.95 -25.35
CA GLY A 10 3.06 -51.13 -25.52
C GLY A 10 2.75 -49.76 -26.10
N ILE A 11 1.88 -49.66 -27.11
CA ILE A 11 1.45 -48.39 -27.72
C ILE A 11 0.67 -47.55 -26.72
N ALA A 12 -0.26 -48.16 -25.95
CA ALA A 12 -1.03 -47.45 -24.93
C ALA A 12 -0.13 -46.86 -23.82
N ALA A 13 0.91 -47.60 -23.39
CA ALA A 13 1.89 -47.13 -22.42
C ALA A 13 2.72 -45.92 -22.94
N ILE A 14 3.15 -46.00 -24.20
CA ILE A 14 3.92 -44.90 -24.83
C ILE A 14 3.05 -43.65 -24.98
N VAL A 15 1.77 -43.79 -25.42
CA VAL A 15 0.85 -42.65 -25.53
C VAL A 15 0.58 -42.06 -24.15
N GLY A 16 0.38 -42.86 -23.11
CA GLY A 16 0.18 -42.39 -21.74
C GLY A 16 1.39 -41.63 -21.21
N ILE A 17 2.61 -42.08 -21.49
CA ILE A 17 3.84 -41.38 -21.09
C ILE A 17 3.99 -40.04 -21.88
N CYS A 18 3.70 -40.05 -23.17
CA CYS A 18 3.76 -38.81 -23.99
C CYS A 18 2.73 -37.80 -23.55
N VAL A 19 1.49 -38.18 -23.22
CA VAL A 19 0.46 -37.29 -22.69
C VAL A 19 0.89 -36.75 -21.32
N GLY A 20 1.35 -37.61 -20.43
CA GLY A 20 1.84 -37.21 -19.09
C GLY A 20 3.03 -36.22 -19.18
N LEU A 21 3.98 -36.45 -20.08
CA LEU A 21 5.12 -35.52 -20.30
C LEU A 21 4.65 -34.20 -20.91
N HIS A 22 3.65 -34.24 -21.81
CA HIS A 22 3.10 -33.02 -22.41
C HIS A 22 2.33 -32.16 -21.38
N GLU A 23 1.58 -32.78 -20.48
CA GLU A 23 0.91 -32.12 -19.36
C GLU A 23 1.92 -31.47 -18.40
N ILE A 24 2.99 -32.20 -18.02
CA ILE A 24 4.04 -31.70 -17.13
C ILE A 24 4.81 -30.52 -17.80
N THR A 25 5.13 -30.64 -19.09
CA THR A 25 5.82 -29.57 -19.83
C THR A 25 4.92 -28.35 -20.03
N SER A 26 3.61 -28.54 -20.26
CA SER A 26 2.63 -27.46 -20.37
C SER A 26 2.42 -26.74 -19.04
N TYR A 27 2.42 -27.45 -17.92
CA TYR A 27 2.34 -26.85 -16.59
C TYR A 27 3.60 -26.06 -16.25
N SER A 28 4.79 -26.59 -16.57
CA SER A 28 6.06 -25.88 -16.39
C SER A 28 6.20 -24.67 -17.30
N ALA A 29 5.70 -24.73 -18.55
CA ALA A 29 5.69 -23.60 -19.47
C ALA A 29 4.70 -22.50 -19.05
N ARG A 30 3.56 -22.85 -18.43
CA ARG A 30 2.64 -21.87 -17.83
C ARG A 30 3.24 -21.14 -16.62
N ALA A 31 4.08 -21.82 -15.84
CA ALA A 31 4.78 -21.21 -14.71
C ALA A 31 5.87 -20.22 -15.14
N GLN A 32 6.24 -20.18 -16.42
CA GLN A 32 7.29 -19.32 -16.97
C GLN A 32 6.75 -18.20 -17.88
N GLN A 33 5.41 -18.00 -17.88
CA GLN A 33 4.83 -16.89 -18.62
C GLN A 33 5.13 -15.59 -17.85
N SER A 34 6.07 -14.79 -18.37
CA SER A 34 6.42 -13.51 -17.76
C SER A 34 5.21 -12.59 -17.74
N ALA A 35 4.74 -12.25 -16.53
CA ALA A 35 3.67 -11.29 -16.37
C ALA A 35 4.24 -9.88 -16.34
N THR A 36 3.68 -8.97 -17.13
CA THR A 36 3.96 -7.54 -17.03
C THR A 36 2.90 -6.89 -16.18
N ILE A 37 3.31 -6.19 -15.12
CA ILE A 37 2.44 -5.40 -14.26
C ILE A 37 2.92 -3.94 -14.20
N THR A 38 1.98 -3.01 -14.19
CA THR A 38 2.25 -1.59 -14.03
C THR A 38 1.92 -1.19 -12.60
N VAL A 39 2.95 -0.76 -11.84
CA VAL A 39 2.82 -0.27 -10.47
C VAL A 39 2.81 1.26 -10.50
N GLY A 40 1.71 1.87 -10.07
CA GLY A 40 1.65 3.30 -9.83
C GLY A 40 2.22 3.63 -8.45
N SER A 41 3.09 4.64 -8.35
CA SER A 41 3.68 5.05 -7.08
C SER A 41 4.09 6.53 -7.09
N MET A 42 4.47 7.07 -5.93
CA MET A 42 4.86 8.47 -5.75
C MET A 42 5.92 8.61 -4.65
N GLY A 43 6.58 9.78 -4.63
CA GLY A 43 7.57 10.12 -3.60
C GLY A 43 8.68 9.08 -3.50
N SER A 44 9.13 8.78 -2.30
CA SER A 44 10.16 7.78 -2.00
C SER A 44 9.75 6.36 -2.38
N ASP A 45 8.46 6.03 -2.29
CA ASP A 45 7.95 4.71 -2.70
C ASP A 45 8.19 4.44 -4.19
N TYR A 46 8.12 5.48 -5.03
CA TYR A 46 8.43 5.34 -6.45
C TYR A 46 9.86 4.85 -6.69
N GLU A 47 10.83 5.37 -5.95
CA GLU A 47 12.25 4.96 -6.05
C GLU A 47 12.44 3.51 -5.57
N VAL A 48 11.79 3.16 -4.45
CA VAL A 48 11.79 1.79 -3.93
C VAL A 48 11.24 0.80 -4.95
N TRP A 49 10.11 1.12 -5.57
CA TRP A 49 9.51 0.25 -6.59
C TRP A 49 10.34 0.17 -7.87
N GLN A 50 11.03 1.23 -8.25
CA GLN A 50 12.01 1.15 -9.35
C GLN A 50 13.17 0.20 -9.04
N HIS A 51 13.61 0.16 -7.77
CA HIS A 51 14.64 -0.77 -7.33
C HIS A 51 14.12 -2.21 -7.33
N ILE A 52 12.91 -2.44 -6.80
CA ILE A 52 12.24 -3.75 -6.81
C ILE A 52 12.07 -4.27 -8.24
N ALA A 53 11.64 -3.41 -9.18
CA ALA A 53 11.46 -3.78 -10.58
C ALA A 53 12.74 -4.32 -11.25
N LYS A 54 13.91 -3.90 -10.79
CA LYS A 54 15.23 -4.35 -11.29
C LYS A 54 15.80 -5.53 -10.50
N SER A 55 15.14 -5.95 -9.42
CA SER A 55 15.64 -6.98 -8.51
C SER A 55 15.73 -8.36 -9.15
N GLN A 56 16.61 -9.21 -8.61
CA GLN A 56 16.71 -10.61 -9.01
C GLN A 56 15.44 -11.41 -8.62
N ASP A 57 14.73 -10.98 -7.56
CA ASP A 57 13.54 -11.68 -7.10
C ASP A 57 12.36 -11.44 -8.04
N ALA A 58 12.16 -10.22 -8.54
CA ALA A 58 11.18 -9.95 -9.59
C ALA A 58 11.45 -10.83 -10.84
N LYS A 59 12.71 -10.92 -11.24
CA LYS A 59 13.12 -11.77 -12.39
C LYS A 59 12.87 -13.26 -12.14
N LYS A 60 13.22 -13.78 -10.96
CA LYS A 60 12.99 -15.19 -10.58
C LYS A 60 11.49 -15.53 -10.53
N MET A 61 10.65 -14.55 -10.18
CA MET A 61 9.19 -14.69 -10.20
C MET A 61 8.58 -14.56 -11.59
N GLY A 62 9.37 -14.32 -12.63
CA GLY A 62 8.90 -14.09 -13.99
C GLY A 62 8.11 -12.78 -14.15
N LEU A 63 8.35 -11.77 -13.27
CA LEU A 63 7.65 -10.51 -13.29
C LEU A 63 8.45 -9.44 -14.05
N THR A 64 7.80 -8.77 -14.99
CA THR A 64 8.24 -7.50 -15.57
C THR A 64 7.43 -6.38 -14.94
N ILE A 65 8.05 -5.60 -14.05
CA ILE A 65 7.39 -4.51 -13.34
C ILE A 65 7.71 -3.19 -14.04
N LYS A 66 6.66 -2.49 -14.50
CA LYS A 66 6.75 -1.12 -15.01
C LYS A 66 6.29 -0.17 -13.92
N VAL A 67 7.15 0.77 -13.49
CA VAL A 67 6.78 1.72 -12.44
C VAL A 67 6.38 3.05 -13.07
N LYS A 68 5.17 3.53 -12.77
CA LYS A 68 4.62 4.80 -13.27
C LYS A 68 4.51 5.78 -12.11
N GLN A 69 5.15 6.93 -12.24
CA GLN A 69 5.04 8.00 -11.27
C GLN A 69 3.76 8.82 -11.49
N ILE A 70 2.97 8.99 -10.43
CA ILE A 70 1.81 9.89 -10.38
C ILE A 70 1.88 10.59 -9.02
N THR A 71 2.10 11.90 -9.02
CA THR A 71 2.43 12.68 -7.83
C THR A 71 1.23 13.10 -6.97
N ASP A 72 0.01 12.93 -7.48
CA ASP A 72 -1.22 13.18 -6.74
C ASP A 72 -1.87 11.86 -6.34
N GLY A 73 -2.09 11.64 -5.04
CA GLY A 73 -2.59 10.38 -4.50
C GLY A 73 -4.05 10.08 -4.91
N VAL A 74 -4.89 11.09 -5.10
CA VAL A 74 -6.28 10.90 -5.57
C VAL A 74 -6.26 10.44 -7.02
N GLN A 75 -5.45 11.09 -7.86
CA GLN A 75 -5.28 10.70 -9.26
C GLN A 75 -4.65 9.31 -9.39
N LEU A 76 -3.73 8.97 -8.49
CA LEU A 76 -3.12 7.64 -8.50
C LEU A 76 -4.14 6.54 -8.14
N ASN A 77 -4.98 6.76 -7.13
CA ASN A 77 -6.08 5.85 -6.81
C ASN A 77 -7.09 5.76 -7.95
N LYS A 78 -7.43 6.90 -8.57
CA LYS A 78 -8.33 6.93 -9.73
C LYS A 78 -7.72 6.15 -10.91
N ALA A 79 -6.45 6.34 -11.23
CA ALA A 79 -5.77 5.63 -12.30
C ALA A 79 -5.77 4.11 -12.09
N THR A 80 -5.71 3.67 -10.82
CA THR A 80 -5.83 2.24 -10.46
C THR A 80 -7.27 1.74 -10.65
N ALA A 81 -8.26 2.49 -10.18
CA ALA A 81 -9.67 2.13 -10.33
C ALA A 81 -10.10 2.07 -11.81
N ASP A 82 -9.55 2.94 -12.65
CA ASP A 82 -9.81 3.02 -14.09
C ASP A 82 -8.98 1.97 -14.90
N GLY A 83 -8.08 1.20 -14.25
CA GLY A 83 -7.22 0.22 -14.92
C GLY A 83 -6.05 0.80 -15.73
N ASN A 84 -5.71 2.09 -15.52
CA ASN A 84 -4.56 2.74 -16.16
C ASN A 84 -3.21 2.35 -15.52
N VAL A 85 -3.25 1.81 -14.33
CA VAL A 85 -2.19 1.06 -13.64
C VAL A 85 -2.84 -0.17 -13.01
N ASP A 86 -2.12 -1.29 -12.97
CA ASP A 86 -2.66 -2.56 -12.47
C ASP A 86 -2.78 -2.56 -10.95
N VAL A 87 -1.80 -1.95 -10.29
CA VAL A 87 -1.73 -1.80 -8.83
C VAL A 87 -1.12 -0.45 -8.47
N ASN A 88 -1.39 0.02 -7.25
CA ASN A 88 -0.63 1.12 -6.68
C ASN A 88 0.00 0.73 -5.35
N ALA A 89 1.11 1.41 -5.01
CA ALA A 89 1.83 1.21 -3.77
C ALA A 89 2.43 2.54 -3.32
N PHE A 90 1.72 3.23 -2.41
CA PHE A 90 2.11 4.54 -1.89
C PHE A 90 1.35 4.94 -0.62
N GLN A 91 0.20 4.30 -0.37
CA GLN A 91 -0.77 4.84 0.58
C GLN A 91 -0.78 4.08 1.92
N SER A 92 -1.04 4.83 2.98
CA SER A 92 -1.32 4.23 4.28
C SER A 92 -2.69 3.53 4.28
N TRP A 93 -2.89 2.61 5.22
CA TRP A 93 -4.16 1.93 5.42
C TRP A 93 -5.32 2.91 5.63
N SER A 94 -5.11 3.96 6.44
CA SER A 94 -6.15 4.96 6.69
C SER A 94 -6.47 5.80 5.44
N TYR A 95 -5.49 6.12 4.60
CA TYR A 95 -5.73 6.81 3.33
C TYR A 95 -6.55 5.94 2.36
N TYR A 96 -6.22 4.66 2.25
CA TYR A 96 -6.97 3.67 1.48
C TYR A 96 -8.42 3.57 1.96
N GLN A 97 -8.65 3.47 3.28
CA GLN A 97 -10.01 3.43 3.84
C GLN A 97 -10.80 4.70 3.53
N THR A 98 -10.16 5.88 3.69
CA THR A 98 -10.75 7.18 3.38
C THR A 98 -11.17 7.27 1.90
N TYR A 99 -10.26 6.88 1.00
CA TYR A 99 -10.57 6.87 -0.43
C TYR A 99 -11.78 5.99 -0.74
N ASN A 100 -11.83 4.78 -0.23
CA ASN A 100 -12.92 3.84 -0.48
C ASN A 100 -14.27 4.30 0.11
N GLN A 101 -14.25 5.00 1.25
CA GLN A 101 -15.47 5.61 1.82
C GLN A 101 -16.00 6.73 0.94
N GLN A 102 -15.13 7.56 0.40
CA GLN A 102 -15.48 8.70 -0.45
C GLN A 102 -15.82 8.27 -1.89
N ASN A 103 -15.35 7.11 -2.33
CA ASN A 103 -15.52 6.61 -3.70
C ASN A 103 -16.19 5.22 -3.74
N PRO A 104 -17.45 5.08 -3.29
CA PRO A 104 -18.11 3.78 -3.13
C PRO A 104 -18.29 3.00 -4.46
N LYS A 105 -18.28 3.70 -5.60
CA LYS A 105 -18.40 3.12 -6.95
C LYS A 105 -17.05 2.76 -7.59
N ALA A 106 -15.94 3.22 -7.02
CA ALA A 106 -14.58 3.04 -7.52
C ALA A 106 -13.63 2.54 -6.42
N LYS A 107 -14.12 1.60 -5.61
CA LYS A 107 -13.36 1.02 -4.51
C LYS A 107 -12.18 0.21 -5.02
N LEU A 108 -11.06 0.37 -4.34
CA LEU A 108 -9.87 -0.45 -4.52
C LEU A 108 -9.91 -1.64 -3.54
N ALA A 109 -9.25 -2.73 -3.93
CA ALA A 109 -9.00 -3.87 -3.05
C ALA A 109 -7.56 -3.82 -2.52
N ALA A 110 -7.38 -4.07 -1.22
CA ALA A 110 -6.04 -4.19 -0.64
C ALA A 110 -5.48 -5.58 -0.96
N LEU A 111 -4.31 -5.65 -1.59
CA LEU A 111 -3.60 -6.89 -1.87
C LEU A 111 -2.73 -7.33 -0.67
N GLY A 112 -2.23 -6.38 0.10
CA GLY A 112 -1.38 -6.62 1.27
C GLY A 112 -0.82 -5.33 1.82
N THR A 113 -0.06 -5.46 2.92
CA THR A 113 0.71 -4.37 3.52
C THR A 113 2.20 -4.61 3.29
N THR A 114 2.97 -3.54 3.08
CA THR A 114 4.40 -3.62 2.80
C THR A 114 5.23 -3.38 4.06
N TYR A 115 5.02 -2.24 4.74
CA TYR A 115 5.77 -1.86 5.94
C TYR A 115 4.95 -0.94 6.84
N LEU A 116 5.43 -0.73 8.08
CA LEU A 116 4.85 0.20 9.04
C LEU A 116 5.71 1.46 9.11
N GLU A 117 5.07 2.61 8.92
CA GLU A 117 5.68 3.91 9.18
C GLU A 117 5.20 4.44 10.54
N PRO A 118 6.06 4.46 11.56
CA PRO A 118 5.74 5.09 12.83
C PRO A 118 5.64 6.60 12.64
N MET A 119 4.67 7.23 13.32
CA MET A 119 4.55 8.67 13.39
C MET A 119 5.14 9.16 14.70
N GLY A 120 5.90 10.27 14.66
CA GLY A 120 6.50 10.90 15.83
C GLY A 120 6.09 12.36 15.99
N ILE A 121 6.28 12.90 17.20
CA ILE A 121 6.25 14.34 17.48
C ILE A 121 7.68 14.83 17.48
N TYR A 122 7.96 15.86 16.69
CA TYR A 122 9.32 16.41 16.53
C TYR A 122 9.33 17.89 16.88
N SER A 123 10.41 18.36 17.51
CA SER A 123 10.64 19.77 17.78
C SER A 123 12.12 20.11 17.69
N LYS A 124 12.41 21.32 17.15
CA LYS A 124 13.76 21.90 17.24
C LYS A 124 13.96 22.71 18.55
N LYS A 125 12.87 22.99 19.29
CA LYS A 125 12.88 23.86 20.46
C LYS A 125 12.79 23.11 21.78
N TYR A 126 12.04 21.98 21.80
CA TYR A 126 11.69 21.25 23.04
C TYR A 126 12.22 19.83 22.95
N GLN A 127 12.77 19.33 24.07
CA GLN A 127 13.34 17.99 24.18
C GLN A 127 12.32 16.95 24.64
N SER A 128 11.23 17.40 25.26
CA SER A 128 10.15 16.55 25.74
C SER A 128 8.78 17.17 25.49
N VAL A 129 7.73 16.34 25.56
CA VAL A 129 6.34 16.77 25.44
C VAL A 129 5.94 17.71 26.58
N ASP A 130 6.54 17.53 27.76
CA ASP A 130 6.23 18.33 28.95
C ASP A 130 6.73 19.78 28.85
N GLU A 131 7.76 20.02 28.06
CA GLU A 131 8.33 21.35 27.82
C GLU A 131 7.51 22.19 26.82
N ILE A 132 6.51 21.61 26.14
CA ILE A 132 5.68 22.34 25.19
C ILE A 132 4.83 23.37 25.98
N PRO A 133 4.98 24.68 25.74
CA PRO A 133 4.26 25.69 26.52
C PRO A 133 2.77 25.78 26.10
N ASP A 134 1.99 26.37 26.98
CA ASP A 134 0.61 26.72 26.68
C ASP A 134 0.55 27.68 25.47
N GLY A 135 -0.45 27.49 24.61
CA GLY A 135 -0.61 28.25 23.39
C GLY A 135 0.36 27.93 22.25
N ALA A 136 1.22 26.91 22.42
CA ALA A 136 2.13 26.46 21.36
C ALA A 136 1.38 26.06 20.09
N THR A 137 2.01 26.29 18.94
CA THR A 137 1.47 25.87 17.64
C THR A 137 2.03 24.51 17.25
N ILE A 138 1.15 23.56 16.97
CA ILE A 138 1.47 22.22 16.47
C ILE A 138 1.14 22.19 14.96
N ALA A 139 2.12 21.82 14.16
CA ALA A 139 1.91 21.56 12.74
C ALA A 139 1.33 20.15 12.56
N ILE A 140 0.23 20.05 11.84
CA ILE A 140 -0.40 18.77 11.44
C ILE A 140 -0.54 18.74 9.93
N ALA A 141 -0.65 17.54 9.34
CA ALA A 141 -0.84 17.40 7.90
C ALA A 141 -2.16 18.05 7.44
N ASP A 142 -2.19 18.58 6.23
CA ASP A 142 -3.42 19.04 5.56
C ASP A 142 -4.27 17.88 5.04
N ASN A 143 -3.66 16.73 4.77
CA ASN A 143 -4.35 15.50 4.38
C ASN A 143 -5.16 14.94 5.56
N PRO A 144 -6.49 14.73 5.42
CA PRO A 144 -7.36 14.32 6.51
C PRO A 144 -6.92 13.03 7.23
N SER A 145 -6.50 12.00 6.51
CA SER A 145 -6.10 10.74 7.12
C SER A 145 -4.78 10.87 7.91
N GLN A 146 -3.86 11.70 7.47
CA GLN A 146 -2.61 11.96 8.20
C GLN A 146 -2.84 12.93 9.36
N ALA A 147 -3.71 13.92 9.20
CA ALA A 147 -4.14 14.80 10.29
C ALA A 147 -4.76 14.00 11.44
N SER A 148 -5.67 13.06 11.15
CA SER A 148 -6.29 12.24 12.18
C SER A 148 -5.28 11.38 12.92
N ARG A 149 -4.28 10.80 12.22
CA ARG A 149 -3.17 10.06 12.87
C ARG A 149 -2.34 10.95 13.79
N GLY A 150 -2.05 12.19 13.36
CA GLY A 150 -1.35 13.18 14.18
C GLY A 150 -2.13 13.53 15.46
N LEU A 151 -3.44 13.73 15.35
CA LEU A 151 -4.31 14.01 16.50
C LEU A 151 -4.38 12.82 17.47
N LEU A 152 -4.47 11.58 16.98
CA LEU A 152 -4.38 10.39 17.82
C LEU A 152 -3.06 10.28 18.56
N LEU A 153 -1.95 10.66 17.92
CA LEU A 153 -0.63 10.69 18.55
C LEU A 153 -0.57 11.74 19.66
N LEU A 154 -1.12 12.94 19.43
CA LEU A 154 -1.19 14.00 20.43
C LEU A 154 -2.07 13.58 21.63
N GLN A 155 -3.18 12.86 21.39
CA GLN A 155 -3.99 12.28 22.46
C GLN A 155 -3.20 11.23 23.24
N LYS A 156 -2.47 10.34 22.56
CA LYS A 156 -1.61 9.34 23.22
C LYS A 156 -0.51 9.97 24.03
N ALA A 157 0.00 11.13 23.62
CA ALA A 157 0.98 11.93 24.35
C ALA A 157 0.35 12.74 25.52
N GLY A 158 -0.94 12.66 25.75
CA GLY A 158 -1.64 13.37 26.84
C GLY A 158 -1.88 14.85 26.60
N LEU A 159 -1.64 15.37 25.41
CA LEU A 159 -1.73 16.79 25.09
C LEU A 159 -3.16 17.25 24.82
N ILE A 160 -4.02 16.36 24.29
CA ILE A 160 -5.42 16.64 23.96
C ILE A 160 -6.30 15.43 24.29
N LYS A 161 -7.63 15.61 24.26
CA LYS A 161 -8.61 14.51 24.21
C LYS A 161 -9.48 14.67 22.98
N LEU A 162 -9.79 13.56 22.33
CA LEU A 162 -10.63 13.48 21.15
C LEU A 162 -12.01 12.90 21.48
N ALA A 163 -12.99 13.16 20.63
CA ALA A 163 -14.31 12.57 20.75
C ALA A 163 -14.27 11.04 20.69
N ALA A 164 -15.17 10.36 21.41
CA ALA A 164 -15.20 8.89 21.50
C ALA A 164 -15.42 8.20 20.12
N ASN A 165 -16.07 8.88 19.18
CA ASN A 165 -16.31 8.42 17.81
C ASN A 165 -15.27 8.92 16.82
N PHE A 166 -14.11 9.42 17.29
CA PHE A 166 -13.04 9.90 16.42
C PHE A 166 -12.55 8.80 15.46
N GLY A 167 -12.48 9.12 14.19
CA GLY A 167 -12.16 8.15 13.13
C GLY A 167 -11.12 8.65 12.13
N VAL A 168 -10.94 7.92 11.04
CA VAL A 168 -9.91 8.19 10.01
C VAL A 168 -10.07 9.52 9.27
N LEU A 169 -11.24 10.14 9.35
CA LEU A 169 -11.54 11.48 8.83
C LEU A 169 -11.68 12.52 9.95
N GLY A 170 -11.32 12.17 11.18
CA GLY A 170 -11.35 13.06 12.32
C GLY A 170 -10.44 14.27 12.14
N SER A 171 -10.82 15.40 12.73
CA SER A 171 -10.16 16.70 12.55
C SER A 171 -9.98 17.42 13.88
N VAL A 172 -9.37 18.60 13.87
CA VAL A 172 -9.24 19.44 15.06
C VAL A 172 -10.60 19.84 15.69
N LYS A 173 -11.69 19.75 14.94
CA LYS A 173 -13.04 20.02 15.45
C LYS A 173 -13.53 18.95 16.42
N ASP A 174 -12.92 17.79 16.40
CA ASP A 174 -13.25 16.65 17.25
C ASP A 174 -12.44 16.63 18.55
N ILE A 175 -11.64 17.67 18.81
CA ILE A 175 -10.93 17.84 20.09
C ILE A 175 -11.93 18.25 21.16
N THR A 176 -12.08 17.40 22.19
CA THR A 176 -12.99 17.64 23.33
C THR A 176 -12.28 18.28 24.52
N SER A 177 -10.95 18.19 24.59
CA SER A 177 -10.15 18.82 25.65
C SER A 177 -8.78 19.23 25.07
N ASN A 178 -8.40 20.48 25.35
CA ASN A 178 -7.12 21.08 24.96
C ASN A 178 -6.63 21.96 26.12
N PRO A 179 -6.18 21.36 27.22
CA PRO A 179 -5.89 22.09 28.46
C PRO A 179 -4.72 23.07 28.31
N ARG A 180 -3.81 22.84 27.36
CA ARG A 180 -2.68 23.73 27.08
C ARG A 180 -2.99 24.76 26.00
N HIS A 181 -4.22 24.90 25.56
CA HIS A 181 -4.64 25.88 24.53
C HIS A 181 -3.79 25.82 23.26
N LEU A 182 -3.35 24.61 22.87
CA LEU A 182 -2.53 24.39 21.67
C LEU A 182 -3.26 24.89 20.42
N LYS A 183 -2.50 25.50 19.54
CA LYS A 183 -2.95 25.95 18.22
C LYS A 183 -2.54 24.94 17.17
N PHE A 184 -3.35 24.77 16.13
CA PHE A 184 -3.09 23.81 15.07
C PHE A 184 -2.94 24.52 13.74
N GLY A 185 -1.77 24.37 13.11
CA GLY A 185 -1.49 24.81 11.75
C GLY A 185 -1.47 23.63 10.80
N GLN A 186 -2.22 23.72 9.69
CA GLN A 186 -2.15 22.70 8.64
C GLN A 186 -0.99 23.01 7.70
N VAL A 187 -0.20 22.00 7.39
CA VAL A 187 0.93 22.11 6.46
C VAL A 187 0.95 20.90 5.51
N GLN A 188 1.32 21.19 4.26
CA GLN A 188 1.49 20.18 3.24
C GLN A 188 2.75 19.36 3.53
N ASN A 189 2.69 18.04 3.33
CA ASN A 189 3.84 17.14 3.47
C ASN A 189 4.52 17.15 4.86
N VAL A 190 3.77 17.16 5.95
CA VAL A 190 4.32 16.94 7.28
C VAL A 190 4.90 15.53 7.35
N GLY A 191 6.21 15.44 7.52
CA GLY A 191 6.91 14.18 7.79
C GLY A 191 7.48 13.46 6.57
N VAL A 192 7.63 14.13 5.43
CA VAL A 192 8.31 13.59 4.26
C VAL A 192 9.58 14.42 3.99
N ASN A 193 10.64 14.17 4.74
CA ASN A 193 12.03 14.53 4.42
C ASN A 193 12.95 13.52 5.07
#